data_12f49258044fbb62642a7f1944bc7eb2
#
_entry.id   12f49258044fbb62642a7f1944bc7eb2
#
_cell.length_a   1.000
_cell.length_b   1.000
_cell.length_c   1.000
_cell.angle_alpha   90.00
_cell.angle_beta   90.00
_cell.angle_gamma   90.00
#
_symmetry.space_group_name_H-M   'P 1'
#
loop_
_entity.id
_entity.type
_entity.pdbx_description
1 polymer ?
#
loop_
_entity_poly.entity_id
_entity_poly.type
_entity_poly.pdbx_seq_one_letter_code
_entity_poly.pdbx_strand_id
1 'polypeptide(L)'
;MQVFIVGSPLETALALDPKRLRKQIIECQQILDALNGAKAWSNHPCVLQYKGHEFWLQCYLHCLQAFYNYVRYDKGGDKYDMQVYDNTSAICRPDWHTQEYYDQMKRRLYTKDKEHYKQWADLGESQENWYFVDGEWRKYVNGKRIE
;
A
#
# COMPACT_ATOMS: atom_id res chain seq x y z
N MET A 1 -0.75 4.59 -9.79
CA MET A 1 -1.52 4.04 -8.65
C MET A 1 -0.80 2.84 -8.07
N GLN A 2 -0.58 2.86 -6.77
CA GLN A 2 0.15 1.83 -6.04
C GLN A 2 -0.43 1.65 -4.65
N VAL A 3 -0.37 0.43 -4.12
CA VAL A 3 -0.54 0.20 -2.70
C VAL A 3 0.86 -0.07 -2.14
N PHE A 4 1.43 0.93 -1.48
CA PHE A 4 2.75 0.81 -0.87
C PHE A 4 2.62 0.10 0.47
N ILE A 5 2.89 -1.17 0.48
CA ILE A 5 2.91 -1.99 1.70
C ILE A 5 4.32 -2.51 1.92
N VAL A 6 4.88 -2.27 3.10
CA VAL A 6 6.27 -2.64 3.40
C VAL A 6 6.37 -3.62 4.56
N GLY A 7 5.24 -4.07 5.04
CA GLY A 7 5.07 -4.97 6.16
C GLY A 7 3.61 -4.97 6.53
N SER A 8 3.27 -4.84 7.81
CA SER A 8 1.88 -4.64 8.23
C SER A 8 1.39 -3.24 7.85
N PRO A 9 0.07 -2.99 7.83
CA PRO A 9 -0.47 -1.65 7.63
C PRO A 9 0.12 -0.60 8.59
N LEU A 10 0.26 -0.92 9.87
CA LEU A 10 0.81 0.01 10.86
C LEU A 10 2.29 0.30 10.59
N GLU A 11 3.09 -0.73 10.31
CA GLU A 11 4.49 -0.54 9.92
C GLU A 11 4.61 0.37 8.71
N THR A 12 3.73 0.19 7.73
CA THR A 12 3.70 1.01 6.53
C THR A 12 3.32 2.46 6.85
N ALA A 13 2.29 2.66 7.67
CA ALA A 13 1.86 4.00 8.09
C ALA A 13 3.01 4.76 8.78
N LEU A 14 3.75 4.06 9.65
CA LEU A 14 4.89 4.64 10.36
C LEU A 14 6.04 5.00 9.41
N ALA A 15 6.21 4.25 8.33
CA ALA A 15 7.32 4.44 7.40
C ALA A 15 7.05 5.53 6.35
N LEU A 16 5.81 5.70 5.91
CA LEU A 16 5.48 6.64 4.83
C LEU A 16 5.70 8.09 5.25
N ASP A 17 6.26 8.88 4.34
CA ASP A 17 6.30 10.33 4.51
C ASP A 17 4.87 10.92 4.43
N PRO A 18 4.64 12.11 5.02
CA PRO A 18 3.27 12.66 5.10
C PRO A 18 2.56 12.81 3.74
N LYS A 19 3.29 13.19 2.70
CA LYS A 19 2.72 13.36 1.36
C LYS A 19 2.21 12.02 0.82
N ARG A 20 3.01 10.97 0.94
CA ARG A 20 2.64 9.64 0.43
C ARG A 20 1.61 8.95 1.32
N LEU A 21 1.62 9.23 2.61
CA LEU A 21 0.56 8.72 3.50
C LEU A 21 -0.81 9.24 3.06
N ARG A 22 -0.94 10.55 2.83
CA ARG A 22 -2.21 11.13 2.37
C ARG A 22 -2.61 10.61 1.00
N LYS A 23 -1.65 10.52 0.09
CA LYS A 23 -1.91 10.02 -1.26
C LYS A 23 -2.36 8.56 -1.21
N GLN A 24 -1.77 7.77 -0.34
CA GLN A 24 -2.12 6.36 -0.18
C GLN A 24 -3.56 6.18 0.31
N ILE A 25 -4.00 7.02 1.24
CA ILE A 25 -5.39 7.01 1.72
C ILE A 25 -6.34 7.27 0.55
N ILE A 26 -6.04 8.26 -0.28
CA ILE A 26 -6.87 8.60 -1.45
C ILE A 26 -6.88 7.45 -2.46
N GLU A 27 -5.72 6.90 -2.78
CA GLU A 27 -5.62 5.81 -3.77
C GLU A 27 -6.31 4.53 -3.30
N CYS A 28 -6.20 4.19 -2.02
CA CYS A 28 -6.91 3.03 -1.47
C CYS A 28 -8.42 3.18 -1.61
N GLN A 29 -8.95 4.37 -1.37
CA GLN A 29 -10.37 4.63 -1.56
C GLN A 29 -10.77 4.49 -3.03
N GLN A 30 -9.94 4.99 -3.94
CA GLN A 30 -10.18 4.85 -5.38
C GLN A 30 -10.20 3.39 -5.82
N ILE A 31 -9.30 2.57 -5.28
CA ILE A 31 -9.27 1.13 -5.57
C ILE A 31 -10.54 0.44 -5.07
N LEU A 32 -10.95 0.74 -3.84
CA LEU A 32 -12.18 0.19 -3.27
C LEU A 32 -13.41 0.61 -4.07
N ASP A 33 -13.48 1.87 -4.49
CA ASP A 33 -14.57 2.37 -5.33
C ASP A 33 -14.61 1.63 -6.67
N ALA A 34 -13.47 1.40 -7.30
CA ALA A 34 -13.37 0.66 -8.55
C ALA A 34 -13.81 -0.80 -8.38
N LEU A 35 -13.42 -1.44 -7.27
CA LEU A 35 -13.83 -2.81 -6.96
C LEU A 35 -15.33 -2.91 -6.67
N ASN A 36 -15.95 -1.80 -6.25
CA ASN A 36 -17.39 -1.71 -5.99
C ASN A 36 -18.19 -1.18 -7.19
N GLY A 37 -17.59 -1.11 -8.38
CA GLY A 37 -18.29 -0.82 -9.62
C GLY A 37 -18.02 0.54 -10.24
N ALA A 38 -17.21 1.41 -9.64
CA ALA A 38 -16.82 2.66 -10.29
C ALA A 38 -16.01 2.36 -11.56
N LYS A 39 -16.26 3.13 -12.63
CA LYS A 39 -15.61 2.90 -13.92
C LYS A 39 -14.15 3.35 -13.95
N ALA A 40 -13.85 4.43 -13.22
CA ALA A 40 -12.49 4.95 -13.15
C ALA A 40 -11.54 3.90 -12.56
N TRP A 41 -10.42 3.67 -13.25
CA TRP A 41 -9.37 2.74 -12.81
C TRP A 41 -9.76 1.26 -12.81
N SER A 42 -10.95 0.88 -13.28
CA SER A 42 -11.48 -0.49 -13.16
C SER A 42 -10.58 -1.57 -13.78
N ASN A 43 -9.78 -1.21 -14.78
CA ASN A 43 -8.85 -2.15 -15.43
C ASN A 43 -7.40 -1.94 -15.05
N HIS A 44 -7.11 -1.05 -14.12
CA HIS A 44 -5.73 -0.81 -13.67
C HIS A 44 -5.20 -2.04 -12.91
N PRO A 45 -3.96 -2.47 -13.18
CA PRO A 45 -3.39 -3.65 -12.51
C PRO A 45 -3.45 -3.60 -10.99
N CYS A 46 -3.29 -2.41 -10.39
CA CYS A 46 -3.38 -2.24 -8.95
C CYS A 46 -4.77 -2.56 -8.40
N VAL A 47 -5.81 -2.25 -9.17
CA VAL A 47 -7.19 -2.63 -8.81
C VAL A 47 -7.39 -4.13 -8.98
N LEU A 48 -6.95 -4.66 -10.11
CA LEU A 48 -7.13 -6.09 -10.43
C LEU A 48 -6.46 -6.99 -9.38
N GLN A 49 -5.27 -6.61 -8.87
CA GLN A 49 -4.57 -7.45 -7.88
C GLN A 49 -5.31 -7.54 -6.54
N TYR A 50 -6.13 -6.55 -6.18
CA TYR A 50 -6.89 -6.55 -4.92
C TYR A 50 -8.31 -7.08 -5.07
N LYS A 51 -8.70 -7.53 -6.26
CA LYS A 51 -9.99 -8.19 -6.45
C LYS A 51 -10.02 -9.47 -5.60
N GLY A 52 -11.01 -9.57 -4.72
CA GLY A 52 -11.09 -10.66 -3.74
C GLY A 52 -10.36 -10.37 -2.42
N HIS A 53 -9.67 -9.24 -2.32
CA HIS A 53 -8.95 -8.82 -1.11
C HIS A 53 -9.47 -7.49 -0.56
N GLU A 54 -10.74 -7.17 -0.85
CA GLU A 54 -11.36 -5.91 -0.44
C GLU A 54 -11.32 -5.72 1.07
N PHE A 55 -11.56 -6.79 1.83
CA PHE A 55 -11.55 -6.70 3.30
C PHE A 55 -10.17 -6.30 3.83
N TRP A 56 -9.10 -6.91 3.30
CA TRP A 56 -7.75 -6.52 3.69
C TRP A 56 -7.48 -5.06 3.35
N LEU A 57 -7.88 -4.63 2.16
CA LEU A 57 -7.65 -3.25 1.70
C LEU A 57 -8.41 -2.25 2.56
N GLN A 58 -9.63 -2.61 3.02
CA GLN A 58 -10.38 -1.79 3.97
C GLN A 58 -9.65 -1.67 5.30
N CYS A 59 -9.11 -2.77 5.83
CA CYS A 59 -8.32 -2.73 7.06
C CYS A 59 -7.09 -1.84 6.90
N TYR A 60 -6.40 -1.94 5.77
CA TYR A 60 -5.26 -1.11 5.46
C TYR A 60 -5.65 0.38 5.42
N LEU A 61 -6.70 0.71 4.67
CA LEU A 61 -7.19 2.08 4.57
C LEU A 61 -7.56 2.65 5.95
N HIS A 62 -8.32 1.90 6.74
CA HIS A 62 -8.75 2.36 8.05
C HIS A 62 -7.57 2.53 9.02
N CYS A 63 -6.56 1.66 8.93
CA CYS A 63 -5.34 1.80 9.72
C CYS A 63 -4.60 3.09 9.35
N LEU A 64 -4.46 3.38 8.05
CA LEU A 64 -3.82 4.60 7.59
C LEU A 64 -4.58 5.85 8.03
N GLN A 65 -5.92 5.83 7.93
CA GLN A 65 -6.76 6.94 8.36
C GLN A 65 -6.66 7.17 9.86
N ALA A 66 -6.72 6.11 10.65
CA ALA A 66 -6.59 6.21 12.11
C ALA A 66 -5.21 6.75 12.50
N PHE A 67 -4.15 6.29 11.84
CA PHE A 67 -2.81 6.80 12.07
C PHE A 67 -2.69 8.28 11.70
N TYR A 68 -3.22 8.66 10.54
CA TYR A 68 -3.22 10.04 10.09
C TYR A 68 -3.92 10.96 11.10
N ASN A 69 -5.09 10.55 11.58
CA ASN A 69 -5.85 11.31 12.56
C ASN A 69 -5.11 11.39 13.91
N TYR A 70 -4.50 10.29 14.34
CA TYR A 70 -3.73 10.25 15.59
C TYR A 70 -2.56 11.23 15.55
N VAL A 71 -1.78 11.23 14.47
CA VAL A 71 -0.62 12.10 14.32
C VAL A 71 -1.04 13.55 14.19
N ARG A 72 -2.09 13.85 13.41
CA ARG A 72 -2.51 15.21 13.13
C ARG A 72 -3.29 15.85 14.27
N TYR A 73 -4.14 15.06 14.95
CA TYR A 73 -5.08 15.59 15.93
C TYR A 73 -4.83 15.10 17.36
N ASP A 74 -3.81 14.26 17.56
CA ASP A 74 -3.44 13.70 18.87
C ASP A 74 -4.63 13.04 19.58
N LYS A 75 -5.34 12.18 18.86
CA LYS A 75 -6.51 11.46 19.38
C LYS A 75 -6.14 10.06 19.85
N GLY A 76 -6.27 9.80 21.15
CA GLY A 76 -5.95 8.50 21.74
C GLY A 76 -6.76 7.33 21.22
N GLY A 77 -8.04 7.57 20.86
CA GLY A 77 -8.90 6.55 20.28
C GLY A 77 -8.39 6.00 18.97
N ASP A 78 -7.81 6.86 18.14
CA ASP A 78 -7.25 6.46 16.84
C ASP A 78 -6.06 5.52 16.99
N LYS A 79 -5.30 5.65 18.07
CA LYS A 79 -4.18 4.74 18.36
C LYS A 79 -4.66 3.31 18.62
N TYR A 80 -5.75 3.17 19.35
CA TYR A 80 -6.37 1.87 19.58
C TYR A 80 -6.91 1.29 18.27
N ASP A 81 -7.58 2.11 17.47
CA ASP A 81 -8.13 1.70 16.18
C ASP A 81 -7.04 1.22 15.23
N MET A 82 -5.88 1.89 15.18
CA MET A 82 -4.75 1.45 14.38
C MET A 82 -4.35 0.02 14.72
N GLN A 83 -4.26 -0.28 16.01
CA GLN A 83 -3.84 -1.60 16.46
C GLN A 83 -4.86 -2.69 16.09
N VAL A 84 -6.14 -2.38 16.23
CA VAL A 84 -7.22 -3.32 15.87
C VAL A 84 -7.19 -3.63 14.36
N TYR A 85 -7.10 -2.61 13.52
CA TYR A 85 -7.04 -2.81 12.07
C TYR A 85 -5.78 -3.54 11.64
N ASP A 86 -4.63 -3.23 12.26
CA ASP A 86 -3.38 -3.89 11.97
C ASP A 86 -3.45 -5.39 12.30
N ASN A 87 -3.97 -5.73 13.47
CA ASN A 87 -4.13 -7.12 13.90
C ASN A 87 -5.10 -7.88 12.99
N THR A 88 -6.22 -7.27 12.62
CA THR A 88 -7.22 -7.87 11.75
C THR A 88 -6.65 -8.13 10.35
N SER A 89 -5.85 -7.21 9.83
CA SER A 89 -5.24 -7.35 8.50
C SER A 89 -4.32 -8.56 8.41
N ALA A 90 -3.66 -8.94 9.51
CA ALA A 90 -2.76 -10.09 9.53
C ALA A 90 -3.49 -11.40 9.22
N ILE A 91 -4.78 -11.49 9.56
CA ILE A 91 -5.60 -12.70 9.35
C ILE A 91 -6.03 -12.85 7.89
N CYS A 92 -6.29 -11.73 7.21
CA CYS A 92 -6.82 -11.73 5.84
C CYS A 92 -5.80 -11.26 4.80
N ARG A 93 -4.53 -11.25 5.14
CA ARG A 93 -3.45 -10.78 4.27
C ARG A 93 -3.36 -11.62 2.99
N PRO A 94 -3.25 -10.98 1.81
CA PRO A 94 -3.00 -11.71 0.57
C PRO A 94 -1.71 -12.54 0.64
N ASP A 95 -1.74 -13.77 0.12
CA ASP A 95 -0.58 -14.66 0.15
C ASP A 95 0.62 -14.12 -0.64
N TRP A 96 0.35 -13.28 -1.65
CA TRP A 96 1.41 -12.68 -2.47
C TRP A 96 2.07 -11.46 -1.81
N HIS A 97 1.62 -11.05 -0.62
CA HIS A 97 2.35 -10.08 0.22
C HIS A 97 3.55 -10.80 0.84
N THR A 98 4.61 -10.92 0.09
CA THR A 98 5.85 -11.60 0.49
C THR A 98 6.94 -10.61 0.85
N GLN A 99 8.00 -11.07 1.49
CA GLN A 99 9.14 -10.21 1.81
C GLN A 99 9.76 -9.61 0.54
N GLU A 100 9.83 -10.39 -0.54
CA GLU A 100 10.33 -9.88 -1.82
C GLU A 100 9.48 -8.72 -2.35
N TYR A 101 8.16 -8.81 -2.23
CA TYR A 101 7.25 -7.75 -2.64
C TYR A 101 7.43 -6.52 -1.74
N TYR A 102 7.54 -6.71 -0.43
CA TYR A 102 7.80 -5.60 0.50
C TYR A 102 9.11 -4.90 0.17
N ASP A 103 10.17 -5.65 -0.10
CA ASP A 103 11.46 -5.08 -0.47
C ASP A 103 11.38 -4.29 -1.76
N GLN A 104 10.59 -4.76 -2.72
CA GLN A 104 10.36 -4.03 -3.97
C GLN A 104 9.64 -2.70 -3.71
N MET A 105 8.64 -2.69 -2.83
CA MET A 105 7.97 -1.45 -2.45
C MET A 105 8.93 -0.48 -1.76
N LYS A 106 9.82 -0.99 -0.91
CA LYS A 106 10.86 -0.17 -0.26
C LYS A 106 11.80 0.46 -1.29
N ARG A 107 12.22 -0.30 -2.30
CA ARG A 107 13.05 0.22 -3.39
C ARG A 107 12.34 1.34 -4.16
N ARG A 108 11.05 1.16 -4.42
CA ARG A 108 10.25 2.18 -5.10
C ARG A 108 10.14 3.45 -4.27
N LEU A 109 9.88 3.32 -2.98
CA LEU A 109 9.81 4.47 -2.08
C LEU A 109 11.16 5.18 -1.97
N TYR A 110 12.24 4.41 -1.78
CA TYR A 110 13.59 4.97 -1.74
C TYR A 110 13.92 5.74 -3.02
N THR A 111 13.56 5.20 -4.17
CA THR A 111 13.77 5.87 -5.47
C THR A 111 13.04 7.21 -5.54
N LYS A 112 11.87 7.33 -4.90
CA LYS A 112 11.06 8.55 -4.91
C LYS A 112 11.58 9.62 -3.95
N ASP A 113 12.15 9.22 -2.81
CA ASP A 113 12.62 10.15 -1.77
C ASP A 113 13.75 9.49 -0.98
N LYS A 114 14.97 9.64 -1.48
CA LYS A 114 16.14 8.99 -0.91
C LYS A 114 16.46 9.46 0.50
N GLU A 115 16.17 10.73 0.81
CA GLU A 115 16.46 11.27 2.14
C GLU A 115 15.52 10.69 3.19
N HIS A 116 14.22 10.70 2.92
CA HIS A 116 13.24 10.16 3.86
C HIS A 116 13.41 8.65 4.06
N TYR A 117 13.69 7.93 2.97
CA TYR A 117 13.78 6.46 2.98
C TYR A 117 15.22 5.94 2.98
N LYS A 118 16.17 6.74 3.46
CA LYS A 118 17.61 6.37 3.48
C LYS A 118 17.91 5.08 4.23
N GLN A 119 17.05 4.68 5.16
CA GLN A 119 17.20 3.41 5.89
C GLN A 119 17.15 2.20 4.96
N TRP A 120 16.59 2.36 3.75
CA TRP A 120 16.47 1.29 2.76
C TRP A 120 17.45 1.42 1.60
N ALA A 121 18.47 2.26 1.75
CA ALA A 121 19.48 2.49 0.70
C ALA A 121 20.16 1.20 0.24
N ASP A 122 20.39 0.26 1.16
CA ASP A 122 21.06 -1.00 0.85
C ASP A 122 20.25 -1.90 -0.09
N LEU A 123 18.94 -1.73 -0.16
CA LEU A 123 18.09 -2.47 -1.09
C LEU A 123 18.23 -1.98 -2.54
N GLY A 124 18.70 -0.74 -2.71
CA GLY A 124 18.87 -0.13 -4.02
C GLY A 124 17.62 0.58 -4.53
N GLU A 125 17.66 0.97 -5.80
CA GLU A 125 16.59 1.69 -6.47
C GLU A 125 15.83 0.78 -7.42
N SER A 126 14.60 1.14 -7.73
CA SER A 126 13.82 0.46 -8.76
C SER A 126 12.78 1.39 -9.38
N GLN A 127 12.62 1.29 -10.69
CA GLN A 127 11.57 1.95 -11.46
C GLN A 127 10.41 1.00 -11.76
N GLU A 128 10.51 -0.27 -11.33
CA GLU A 128 9.52 -1.29 -11.64
C GLU A 128 8.36 -1.25 -10.66
N ASN A 129 7.14 -1.24 -11.21
CA ASN A 129 5.92 -1.46 -10.44
C ASN A 129 5.47 -2.90 -10.64
N TRP A 130 5.30 -3.62 -9.55
CA TRP A 130 4.90 -5.02 -9.55
C TRP A 130 3.44 -5.16 -9.13
N TYR A 131 2.68 -5.94 -9.90
CA TYR A 131 1.29 -6.25 -9.58
C TYR A 131 1.06 -7.75 -9.75
N PHE A 132 0.39 -8.34 -8.76
CA PHE A 132 0.05 -9.77 -8.81
C PHE A 132 -1.37 -9.90 -9.36
N VAL A 133 -1.49 -10.36 -10.61
CA VAL A 133 -2.77 -10.43 -11.33
C VAL A 133 -2.91 -11.79 -11.98
N ASP A 134 -4.07 -12.42 -11.82
CA ASP A 134 -4.37 -13.73 -12.40
C ASP A 134 -3.32 -14.79 -12.08
N GLY A 135 -2.84 -14.81 -10.83
CA GLY A 135 -1.89 -15.80 -10.34
C GLY A 135 -0.46 -15.60 -10.79
N GLU A 136 -0.12 -14.45 -11.36
CA GLU A 136 1.25 -14.18 -11.83
C GLU A 136 1.67 -12.74 -11.54
N TRP A 137 2.99 -12.54 -11.40
CA TRP A 137 3.55 -11.20 -11.28
C TRP A 137 3.65 -10.54 -12.65
N ARG A 138 3.16 -9.30 -12.72
CA ARG A 138 3.30 -8.43 -13.88
C ARG A 138 4.11 -7.22 -13.48
N LYS A 139 5.14 -6.92 -14.26
CA LYS A 139 6.06 -5.82 -13.98
C LYS A 139 5.91 -4.73 -15.04
N TYR A 140 5.88 -3.49 -14.59
CA TYR A 140 5.66 -2.31 -15.44
C TYR A 140 6.71 -1.25 -15.13
N VAL A 141 7.15 -0.52 -16.17
CA VAL A 141 7.97 0.68 -16.04
C VAL A 141 7.30 1.78 -16.83
N ASN A 142 7.03 2.92 -16.18
CA ASN A 142 6.35 4.07 -16.78
C ASN A 142 5.03 3.68 -17.49
N GLY A 143 4.25 2.81 -16.85
CA GLY A 143 2.97 2.36 -17.36
C GLY A 143 3.04 1.30 -18.45
N LYS A 144 4.23 0.87 -18.87
CA LYS A 144 4.40 -0.15 -19.89
C LYS A 144 4.83 -1.47 -19.28
N ARG A 145 4.15 -2.54 -19.64
CA ARG A 145 4.47 -3.88 -19.16
C ARG A 145 5.80 -4.33 -19.76
N ILE A 146 6.72 -4.80 -18.90
CA ILE A 146 8.03 -5.30 -19.30
C ILE A 146 8.14 -6.81 -19.19
N GLU A 147 7.15 -7.43 -18.56
CA GLU A 147 7.15 -8.86 -18.34
C GLU A 147 5.75 -9.43 -18.37
#